data_03e1c747f55e13df4a8975247753e729
#
_entry.id   03e1c747f55e13df4a8975247753e729
#
_cell.length_a   1.000
_cell.length_b   1.000
_cell.length_c   1.000
_cell.angle_alpha   90.00
_cell.angle_beta   90.00
_cell.angle_gamma   90.00
#
_symmetry.space_group_name_H-M   'P 1'
#
loop_
_entity.id
_entity.type
_entity.pdbx_description
1 polymer ?
#
loop_
_entity_poly.entity_id
_entity_poly.type
_entity_poly.pdbx_seq_one_letter_code
_entity_poly.pdbx_strand_id
1 'polypeptide(L)'
;MESLLAFAKEIGALENIVLLEEPFEEENKAFVGNIPVRIAADESVHSLKDVEERIELGYKAITLKPIAKTLSETLKILKKAWEKGVVCFCADLTVNPLLVEWNKNVAARIGTLPEMKIGILESNGEQNYVRWEELYQAHPCAENTFARCNRGLYTLNEEFFAISGGIFQASPYYDAL
;
A
#
# COMPACT_ATOMS: atom_id res chain seq x y z
N MET A 1 -0.44 -22.73 -4.14
CA MET A 1 -0.54 -21.81 -5.31
C MET A 1 -1.32 -22.44 -6.47
N GLU A 2 -0.89 -23.57 -7.04
CA GLU A 2 -1.55 -24.22 -8.19
C GLU A 2 -3.06 -24.49 -7.96
N SER A 3 -3.41 -25.04 -6.79
CA SER A 3 -4.79 -25.30 -6.42
C SER A 3 -5.66 -24.04 -6.37
N LEU A 4 -5.09 -22.92 -5.86
CA LEU A 4 -5.78 -21.63 -5.81
C LEU A 4 -6.07 -21.11 -7.23
N LEU A 5 -5.06 -21.14 -8.10
CA LEU A 5 -5.20 -20.67 -9.47
C LEU A 5 -6.14 -21.56 -10.30
N ALA A 6 -6.09 -22.88 -10.09
CA ALA A 6 -7.03 -23.81 -10.72
C ALA A 6 -8.47 -23.54 -10.29
N PHE A 7 -8.70 -23.34 -8.99
CA PHE A 7 -10.02 -22.98 -8.48
C PHE A 7 -10.48 -21.61 -8.99
N ALA A 8 -9.62 -20.59 -8.96
CA ALA A 8 -9.96 -19.27 -9.49
C ALA A 8 -10.35 -19.33 -10.98
N LYS A 9 -9.66 -20.16 -11.76
CA LYS A 9 -10.00 -20.40 -13.17
C LYS A 9 -11.34 -21.11 -13.33
N GLU A 10 -11.60 -22.13 -12.52
CA GLU A 10 -12.86 -22.90 -12.55
C GLU A 10 -14.08 -22.01 -12.31
N ILE A 11 -13.99 -21.08 -11.34
CA ILE A 11 -15.09 -20.15 -11.02
C ILE A 11 -15.09 -18.87 -11.88
N GLY A 12 -14.18 -18.74 -12.87
CA GLY A 12 -14.08 -17.56 -13.74
C GLY A 12 -13.56 -16.30 -13.06
N ALA A 13 -12.85 -16.42 -11.93
CA ALA A 13 -12.33 -15.30 -11.16
C ALA A 13 -10.86 -14.96 -11.47
N LEU A 14 -10.13 -15.83 -12.20
CA LEU A 14 -8.69 -15.66 -12.44
C LEU A 14 -8.36 -14.32 -13.10
N GLU A 15 -9.15 -13.90 -14.08
CA GLU A 15 -8.97 -12.64 -14.81
C GLU A 15 -9.21 -11.39 -13.95
N ASN A 16 -9.84 -11.56 -12.77
CA ASN A 16 -10.12 -10.46 -11.83
C ASN A 16 -9.03 -10.33 -10.76
N ILE A 17 -8.06 -11.25 -10.74
CA ILE A 17 -6.94 -11.17 -9.78
C ILE A 17 -5.92 -10.18 -10.32
N VAL A 18 -5.84 -9.01 -9.71
CA VAL A 18 -4.86 -7.96 -10.06
C VAL A 18 -3.47 -8.33 -9.60
N LEU A 19 -3.36 -8.85 -8.37
CA LEU A 19 -2.12 -9.35 -7.77
C LEU A 19 -2.41 -10.35 -6.64
N LEU A 20 -1.41 -11.12 -6.28
CA LEU A 20 -1.35 -11.92 -5.04
C LEU A 20 -0.17 -11.41 -4.22
N GLU A 21 -0.47 -10.94 -3.03
CA GLU A 21 0.51 -10.38 -2.10
C GLU A 21 1.05 -11.48 -1.21
N GLU A 22 2.36 -11.55 -1.10
CA GLU A 22 3.17 -12.46 -0.29
C GLU A 22 2.58 -13.87 -0.13
N PRO A 23 2.27 -14.58 -1.24
CA PRO A 23 1.58 -15.87 -1.18
C PRO A 23 2.49 -17.04 -0.77
N PHE A 24 3.75 -16.76 -0.46
CA PHE A 24 4.77 -17.71 -0.04
C PHE A 24 5.41 -17.24 1.27
N GLU A 25 6.12 -18.15 1.94
CA GLU A 25 6.95 -17.82 3.09
C GLU A 25 8.07 -16.85 2.68
N GLU A 26 8.53 -16.00 3.60
CA GLU A 26 9.57 -14.98 3.35
C GLU A 26 10.89 -15.61 2.83
N GLU A 27 11.20 -16.82 3.30
CA GLU A 27 12.41 -17.55 2.92
C GLU A 27 12.31 -18.20 1.53
N ASN A 28 11.17 -18.12 0.87
CA ASN A 28 10.99 -18.72 -0.45
C ASN A 28 12.00 -18.14 -1.46
N LYS A 29 12.75 -19.04 -2.09
CA LYS A 29 13.75 -18.72 -3.13
C LYS A 29 13.37 -19.30 -4.48
N ALA A 30 12.18 -19.87 -4.61
CA ALA A 30 11.70 -20.36 -5.90
C ALA A 30 11.36 -19.21 -6.84
N PHE A 31 11.67 -19.40 -8.12
CA PHE A 31 11.31 -18.43 -9.15
C PHE A 31 9.79 -18.41 -9.36
N VAL A 32 9.19 -17.22 -9.23
CA VAL A 32 7.73 -17.02 -9.32
C VAL A 32 7.29 -16.34 -10.61
N GLY A 33 8.23 -15.94 -11.45
CA GLY A 33 7.94 -15.19 -12.68
C GLY A 33 7.12 -15.94 -13.73
N ASN A 34 6.97 -17.27 -13.61
CA ASN A 34 6.14 -18.10 -14.47
C ASN A 34 4.68 -18.21 -14.01
N ILE A 35 4.35 -17.66 -12.84
CA ILE A 35 2.99 -17.68 -12.31
C ILE A 35 2.13 -16.70 -13.15
N PRO A 36 0.92 -17.11 -13.60
CA PRO A 36 0.13 -16.32 -14.54
C PRO A 36 -0.55 -15.08 -13.92
N VAL A 37 -0.33 -14.82 -12.63
CA VAL A 37 -0.79 -13.63 -11.92
C VAL A 37 0.40 -12.86 -11.38
N ARG A 38 0.24 -11.55 -11.17
CA ARG A 38 1.29 -10.70 -10.57
C ARG A 38 1.50 -11.08 -9.12
N ILE A 39 2.71 -11.45 -8.77
CA ILE A 39 3.11 -11.70 -7.37
C ILE A 39 3.72 -10.42 -6.82
N ALA A 40 3.23 -9.98 -5.68
CA ALA A 40 3.74 -8.84 -4.92
C ALA A 40 4.56 -9.32 -3.72
N ALA A 41 5.66 -8.65 -3.45
CA ALA A 41 6.47 -8.88 -2.25
C ALA A 41 6.10 -7.81 -1.20
N ASP A 42 5.88 -8.24 0.04
CA ASP A 42 5.57 -7.39 1.19
C ASP A 42 6.48 -7.72 2.38
N GLU A 43 6.14 -8.74 3.16
CA GLU A 43 6.89 -9.14 4.36
C GLU A 43 8.34 -9.49 4.03
N SER A 44 8.55 -10.11 2.89
CA SER A 44 9.89 -10.51 2.43
C SER A 44 10.79 -9.35 1.95
N VAL A 45 10.33 -8.10 2.08
CA VAL A 45 11.07 -6.89 1.67
C VAL A 45 11.32 -5.99 2.86
N HIS A 46 12.51 -6.05 3.45
CA HIS A 46 12.94 -5.19 4.56
C HIS A 46 13.92 -4.09 4.12
N SER A 47 14.62 -4.30 3.00
CA SER A 47 15.66 -3.42 2.50
C SER A 47 15.70 -3.36 0.98
N LEU A 48 16.48 -2.42 0.43
CA LEU A 48 16.72 -2.35 -1.01
C LEU A 48 17.31 -3.64 -1.59
N LYS A 49 18.16 -4.35 -0.83
CA LYS A 49 18.74 -5.63 -1.25
C LYS A 49 17.64 -6.69 -1.42
N ASP A 50 16.69 -6.75 -0.49
CA ASP A 50 15.59 -7.72 -0.60
C ASP A 50 14.72 -7.43 -1.83
N VAL A 51 14.49 -6.16 -2.13
CA VAL A 51 13.79 -5.76 -3.38
C VAL A 51 14.50 -6.30 -4.61
N GLU A 52 15.82 -6.14 -4.69
CA GLU A 52 16.61 -6.65 -5.82
C GLU A 52 16.46 -8.17 -5.93
N GLU A 53 16.58 -8.88 -4.82
CA GLU A 53 16.41 -10.34 -4.77
C GLU A 53 15.00 -10.77 -5.21
N ARG A 54 13.93 -10.11 -4.71
CA ARG A 54 12.55 -10.45 -5.11
C ARG A 54 12.31 -10.20 -6.59
N ILE A 55 12.84 -9.13 -7.14
CA ILE A 55 12.76 -8.84 -8.57
C ILE A 55 13.46 -9.94 -9.40
N GLU A 56 14.63 -10.40 -8.98
CA GLU A 56 15.35 -11.51 -9.63
C GLU A 56 14.57 -12.82 -9.56
N LEU A 57 13.86 -13.07 -8.46
CA LEU A 57 12.96 -14.22 -8.31
C LEU A 57 11.65 -14.08 -9.11
N GLY A 58 11.44 -12.97 -9.82
CA GLY A 58 10.31 -12.80 -10.73
C GLY A 58 9.07 -12.14 -10.11
N TYR A 59 9.19 -11.54 -8.93
CA TYR A 59 8.14 -10.71 -8.37
C TYR A 59 7.93 -9.47 -9.25
N LYS A 60 6.67 -9.10 -9.49
CA LYS A 60 6.29 -8.02 -10.42
C LYS A 60 5.57 -6.86 -9.74
N ALA A 61 5.45 -6.90 -8.44
CA ALA A 61 4.97 -5.80 -7.61
C ALA A 61 5.70 -5.77 -6.27
N ILE A 62 5.85 -4.59 -5.70
CA ILE A 62 6.44 -4.36 -4.37
C ILE A 62 5.46 -3.54 -3.54
N THR A 63 5.18 -4.02 -2.34
CA THR A 63 4.39 -3.31 -1.35
C THR A 63 5.27 -2.27 -0.64
N LEU A 64 4.81 -1.04 -0.61
CA LEU A 64 5.49 0.06 0.07
C LEU A 64 4.83 0.30 1.44
N LYS A 65 5.66 0.39 2.47
CA LYS A 65 5.24 0.73 3.84
C LYS A 65 5.95 2.01 4.31
N PRO A 66 5.53 3.19 3.82
CA PRO A 66 6.24 4.46 4.06
C PRO A 66 6.40 4.81 5.53
N ILE A 67 5.47 4.36 6.37
CA ILE A 67 5.50 4.60 7.82
C ILE A 67 6.52 3.67 8.49
N ALA A 68 6.55 2.39 8.10
CA ALA A 68 7.41 1.39 8.73
C ALA A 68 8.88 1.52 8.34
N LYS A 69 9.16 1.90 7.08
CA LYS A 69 10.51 1.82 6.49
C LYS A 69 11.15 3.20 6.26
N THR A 70 10.65 4.25 6.84
CA THR A 70 11.00 5.64 6.53
C THR A 70 10.72 6.05 5.08
N LEU A 71 10.46 7.33 4.87
CA LEU A 71 10.21 7.85 3.51
C LEU A 71 11.45 7.72 2.62
N SER A 72 12.64 7.93 3.18
CA SER A 72 13.90 7.85 2.42
C SER A 72 14.13 6.44 1.87
N GLU A 73 13.91 5.40 2.66
CA GLU A 73 14.06 4.02 2.20
C GLU A 73 12.95 3.65 1.21
N THR A 74 11.71 4.05 1.47
CA THR A 74 10.60 3.87 0.54
C THR A 74 10.88 4.48 -0.82
N LEU A 75 11.46 5.68 -0.89
CA LEU A 75 11.82 6.33 -2.16
C LEU A 75 12.94 5.60 -2.91
N LYS A 76 13.92 5.02 -2.20
CA LYS A 76 14.95 4.19 -2.82
C LYS A 76 14.38 2.91 -3.41
N ILE A 77 13.50 2.24 -2.67
CA ILE A 77 12.77 1.04 -3.12
C ILE A 77 11.94 1.38 -4.36
N LEU A 78 11.15 2.44 -4.29
CA LEU A 78 10.32 2.89 -5.41
C LEU A 78 11.16 3.17 -6.67
N LYS A 79 12.28 3.89 -6.52
CA LYS A 79 13.18 4.18 -7.62
C LYS A 79 13.74 2.90 -8.25
N LYS A 80 14.19 1.95 -7.43
CA LYS A 80 14.72 0.67 -7.91
C LYS A 80 13.65 -0.15 -8.64
N ALA A 81 12.46 -0.25 -8.07
CA ALA A 81 11.34 -0.96 -8.70
C ALA A 81 10.99 -0.33 -10.06
N TRP A 82 10.90 1.00 -10.11
CA TRP A 82 10.64 1.74 -11.34
C TRP A 82 11.70 1.49 -12.43
N GLU A 83 13.00 1.54 -12.07
CA GLU A 83 14.11 1.25 -12.98
C GLU A 83 14.05 -0.17 -13.56
N LYS A 84 13.41 -1.10 -12.86
CA LYS A 84 13.24 -2.50 -13.25
C LYS A 84 11.87 -2.79 -13.89
N GLY A 85 11.02 -1.79 -14.06
CA GLY A 85 9.66 -1.96 -14.60
C GLY A 85 8.72 -2.73 -13.67
N VAL A 86 9.01 -2.72 -12.35
CA VAL A 86 8.19 -3.36 -11.33
C VAL A 86 7.29 -2.30 -10.68
N VAL A 87 6.01 -2.61 -10.57
CA VAL A 87 5.02 -1.67 -10.01
C VAL A 87 5.05 -1.66 -8.48
N CYS A 88 4.58 -0.56 -7.89
CA CYS A 88 4.46 -0.43 -6.44
C CYS A 88 3.06 0.01 -6.06
N PHE A 89 2.65 -0.34 -4.85
CA PHE A 89 1.45 0.18 -4.19
C PHE A 89 1.73 0.35 -2.70
N CYS A 90 0.85 1.08 -1.99
CA CYS A 90 1.02 1.30 -0.56
C CYS A 90 0.11 0.36 0.24
N ALA A 91 0.67 -0.27 1.26
CA ALA A 91 -0.10 -0.93 2.31
C ALA A 91 0.14 -0.22 3.66
N ASP A 92 -0.84 -0.31 4.54
CA ASP A 92 -0.67 0.18 5.90
C ASP A 92 -0.29 -0.95 6.88
N LEU A 93 0.13 -0.56 8.05
CA LEU A 93 0.48 -1.47 9.14
C LEU A 93 -0.54 -1.38 10.29
N THR A 94 -1.81 -1.20 9.98
CA THR A 94 -2.84 -0.92 11.00
C THR A 94 -2.53 0.39 11.73
N VAL A 95 -2.55 1.48 11.00
CA VAL A 95 -2.22 2.82 11.51
C VAL A 95 -3.48 3.62 11.87
N ASN A 96 -3.30 4.65 12.69
CA ASN A 96 -4.37 5.59 13.04
C ASN A 96 -4.74 6.51 11.87
N PRO A 97 -5.87 7.24 11.92
CA PRO A 97 -6.34 8.09 10.82
C PRO A 97 -5.31 9.11 10.32
N LEU A 98 -4.52 9.72 11.21
CA LEU A 98 -3.52 10.70 10.82
C LEU A 98 -2.37 10.08 10.01
N LEU A 99 -1.94 8.88 10.38
CA LEU A 99 -0.87 8.18 9.66
C LEU A 99 -1.33 7.59 8.32
N VAL A 100 -2.64 7.36 8.13
CA VAL A 100 -3.19 7.04 6.80
C VAL A 100 -2.91 8.16 5.81
N GLU A 101 -2.92 9.43 6.26
CA GLU A 101 -2.62 10.58 5.40
C GLU A 101 -1.18 10.54 4.86
N TRP A 102 -0.24 10.02 5.65
CA TRP A 102 1.14 9.80 5.19
C TRP A 102 1.19 8.82 4.02
N ASN A 103 0.52 7.68 4.14
CA ASN A 103 0.44 6.68 3.08
C ASN A 103 -0.28 7.24 1.83
N LYS A 104 -1.37 8.01 1.99
CA LYS A 104 -2.04 8.70 0.88
C LYS A 104 -1.10 9.63 0.12
N ASN A 105 -0.24 10.38 0.83
CA ASN A 105 0.74 11.27 0.20
C ASN A 105 1.71 10.52 -0.71
N VAL A 106 2.11 9.31 -0.34
CA VAL A 106 2.96 8.47 -1.18
C VAL A 106 2.15 7.83 -2.30
N ALA A 107 1.03 7.17 -1.97
CA ALA A 107 0.18 6.48 -2.94
C ALA A 107 -0.30 7.38 -4.08
N ALA A 108 -0.61 8.65 -3.77
CA ALA A 108 -1.06 9.63 -4.76
C ALA A 108 0.04 10.10 -5.74
N ARG A 109 1.30 9.81 -5.45
CA ARG A 109 2.47 10.29 -6.22
C ARG A 109 3.25 9.18 -6.93
N ILE A 110 2.84 7.93 -6.74
CA ILE A 110 3.40 6.79 -7.46
C ILE A 110 2.52 6.41 -8.64
N GLY A 111 3.10 5.70 -9.62
CA GLY A 111 2.35 5.20 -10.77
C GLY A 111 1.29 4.17 -10.35
N THR A 112 0.20 4.13 -11.07
CA THR A 112 -0.85 3.11 -10.89
C THR A 112 -0.39 1.75 -11.44
N LEU A 113 -1.03 0.67 -10.99
CA LEU A 113 -0.89 -0.61 -11.68
C LEU A 113 -1.44 -0.48 -13.12
N PRO A 114 -0.88 -1.21 -14.10
CA PRO A 114 -1.26 -1.06 -15.52
C PRO A 114 -2.76 -1.22 -15.81
N GLU A 115 -3.43 -2.05 -15.03
CA GLU A 115 -4.87 -2.34 -15.18
C GLU A 115 -5.76 -1.30 -14.49
N MET A 116 -5.18 -0.38 -13.72
CA MET A 116 -5.91 0.56 -12.86
C MET A 116 -5.73 1.99 -13.28
N LYS A 117 -6.75 2.80 -13.03
CA LYS A 117 -6.73 4.26 -13.26
C LYS A 117 -6.47 5.07 -12.01
N ILE A 118 -6.40 4.41 -10.86
CA ILE A 118 -6.20 5.01 -9.53
C ILE A 118 -5.11 4.25 -8.78
N GLY A 119 -4.44 4.91 -7.84
CA GLY A 119 -3.48 4.27 -6.95
C GLY A 119 -4.16 3.31 -5.98
N ILE A 120 -3.43 2.28 -5.56
CA ILE A 120 -3.87 1.36 -4.52
C ILE A 120 -3.26 1.80 -3.19
N LEU A 121 -4.12 1.84 -2.17
CA LEU A 121 -3.75 2.01 -0.78
C LEU A 121 -4.58 1.02 0.05
N GLU A 122 -3.93 0.10 0.72
CA GLU A 122 -4.56 -0.68 1.77
C GLU A 122 -4.66 0.17 3.04
N SER A 123 -5.82 0.14 3.69
CA SER A 123 -6.05 0.77 4.99
C SER A 123 -7.01 -0.09 5.79
N ASN A 124 -6.56 -0.63 6.90
CA ASN A 124 -7.30 -1.56 7.75
C ASN A 124 -7.46 -1.07 9.20
N GLY A 125 -7.07 0.16 9.50
CA GLY A 125 -7.17 0.74 10.84
C GLY A 125 -8.60 0.77 11.38
N GLU A 126 -9.60 1.09 10.54
CA GLU A 126 -11.01 1.12 10.91
C GLU A 126 -11.51 -0.23 11.46
N GLN A 127 -11.00 -1.35 10.93
CA GLN A 127 -11.37 -2.69 11.39
C GLN A 127 -10.64 -3.11 12.68
N ASN A 128 -9.51 -2.49 12.99
CA ASN A 128 -8.60 -2.93 14.04
C ASN A 128 -8.57 -2.02 15.28
N TYR A 129 -8.85 -0.73 15.15
CA TYR A 129 -8.89 0.19 16.28
C TYR A 129 -10.28 0.26 16.89
N VAL A 130 -10.40 -0.11 18.17
CA VAL A 130 -11.67 -0.08 18.93
C VAL A 130 -12.28 1.34 19.00
N ARG A 131 -11.43 2.37 19.03
CA ARG A 131 -11.84 3.78 19.14
C ARG A 131 -11.58 4.55 17.85
N TRP A 132 -11.76 3.93 16.71
CA TRP A 132 -11.46 4.55 15.41
C TRP A 132 -12.17 5.89 15.20
N GLU A 133 -13.46 5.96 15.53
CA GLU A 133 -14.22 7.21 15.35
C GLU A 133 -13.71 8.35 16.23
N GLU A 134 -13.29 8.06 17.46
CA GLU A 134 -12.70 9.07 18.35
C GLU A 134 -11.36 9.56 17.82
N LEU A 135 -10.51 8.64 17.35
CA LEU A 135 -9.24 8.96 16.70
C LEU A 135 -9.48 9.80 15.44
N TYR A 136 -10.52 9.44 14.70
CA TYR A 136 -10.88 10.16 13.49
C TYR A 136 -11.37 11.59 13.79
N GLN A 137 -12.21 11.77 14.83
CA GLN A 137 -12.68 13.10 15.25
C GLN A 137 -11.52 14.00 15.74
N ALA A 138 -10.47 13.40 16.25
CA ALA A 138 -9.26 14.13 16.67
C ALA A 138 -8.33 14.51 15.50
N HIS A 139 -8.61 14.01 14.29
CA HIS A 139 -7.81 14.31 13.11
C HIS A 139 -7.94 15.80 12.74
N PRO A 140 -6.83 16.53 12.48
CA PRO A 140 -6.86 17.96 12.16
C PRO A 140 -7.79 18.35 11.01
N CYS A 141 -8.03 17.41 10.10
CA CYS A 141 -8.86 17.59 8.91
C CYS A 141 -10.08 16.67 8.90
N ALA A 142 -10.64 16.30 10.07
CA ALA A 142 -11.78 15.37 10.17
C ALA A 142 -12.98 15.75 9.29
N GLU A 143 -13.23 17.04 9.10
CA GLU A 143 -14.34 17.57 8.30
C GLU A 143 -14.07 17.58 6.79
N ASN A 144 -12.82 17.33 6.37
CA ASN A 144 -12.48 17.38 4.96
C ASN A 144 -12.85 16.08 4.24
N THR A 145 -13.35 16.20 3.02
CA THR A 145 -13.80 15.05 2.22
C THR A 145 -12.71 14.06 1.88
N PHE A 146 -11.46 14.51 1.77
CA PHE A 146 -10.31 13.66 1.50
C PHE A 146 -9.94 12.76 2.68
N ALA A 147 -10.32 13.13 3.91
CA ALA A 147 -9.93 12.38 5.09
C ALA A 147 -10.66 11.03 5.18
N ARG A 148 -11.94 10.96 4.77
CA ARG A 148 -12.74 9.73 4.83
C ARG A 148 -12.70 8.90 3.57
N CYS A 149 -12.65 7.59 3.74
CA CYS A 149 -12.91 6.65 2.66
C CYS A 149 -14.41 6.61 2.35
N ASN A 150 -14.76 6.75 1.08
CA ASN A 150 -16.13 6.61 0.63
C ASN A 150 -16.21 5.53 -0.46
N ARG A 151 -16.90 4.43 -0.18
CA ARG A 151 -17.03 3.28 -1.09
C ARG A 151 -15.69 2.75 -1.61
N GLY A 152 -14.70 2.64 -0.72
CA GLY A 152 -13.36 2.16 -1.06
C GLY A 152 -12.47 3.18 -1.78
N LEU A 153 -12.86 4.47 -1.80
CA LEU A 153 -12.12 5.52 -2.49
C LEU A 153 -11.83 6.70 -1.57
N TYR A 154 -10.58 7.16 -1.54
CA TYR A 154 -10.18 8.47 -1.05
C TYR A 154 -10.16 9.47 -2.21
N THR A 155 -10.91 10.57 -2.09
CA THR A 155 -10.94 11.62 -3.10
C THR A 155 -10.02 12.75 -2.67
N LEU A 156 -8.82 12.77 -3.24
CA LEU A 156 -7.81 13.78 -2.90
C LEU A 156 -8.01 15.02 -3.78
N ASN A 157 -8.07 16.18 -3.17
CA ASN A 157 -8.26 17.47 -3.80
C ASN A 157 -7.03 18.38 -3.62
N GLU A 158 -7.07 19.60 -4.16
CA GLU A 158 -5.98 20.57 -4.03
C GLU A 158 -5.65 20.90 -2.57
N GLU A 159 -6.65 20.96 -1.70
CA GLU A 159 -6.45 21.22 -0.28
C GLU A 159 -5.64 20.10 0.39
N PHE A 160 -5.94 18.81 0.08
CA PHE A 160 -5.12 17.69 0.54
C PHE A 160 -3.65 17.89 0.19
N PHE A 161 -3.35 18.23 -1.05
CA PHE A 161 -1.97 18.40 -1.50
C PHE A 161 -1.30 19.63 -0.89
N ALA A 162 -2.04 20.71 -0.65
CA ALA A 162 -1.52 21.93 -0.06
C ALA A 162 -1.04 21.75 1.39
N ILE A 163 -1.76 20.91 2.16
CA ILE A 163 -1.48 20.68 3.58
C ILE A 163 -1.02 19.25 3.90
N SER A 164 -0.77 18.44 2.85
CA SER A 164 -0.36 17.02 2.99
C SER A 164 -1.34 16.19 3.83
N GLY A 165 -2.66 16.45 3.69
CA GLY A 165 -3.68 15.78 4.47
C GLY A 165 -3.71 16.16 5.95
N GLY A 166 -2.99 17.20 6.36
CA GLY A 166 -2.95 17.66 7.75
C GLY A 166 -1.88 17.03 8.63
N ILE A 167 -1.01 16.17 8.10
CA ILE A 167 0.01 15.44 8.90
C ILE A 167 1.01 16.34 9.64
N PHE A 168 1.12 17.61 9.27
CA PHE A 168 1.97 18.61 9.93
C PHE A 168 1.16 19.64 10.73
N GLN A 169 -0.15 19.44 10.85
CA GLN A 169 -0.99 20.32 11.66
C GLN A 169 -1.04 19.83 13.10
N ALA A 170 -1.04 20.78 14.04
CA ALA A 170 -1.17 20.47 15.45
C ALA A 170 -2.53 19.78 15.74
N SER A 171 -2.48 18.75 16.54
CA SER A 171 -3.67 18.09 17.09
C SER A 171 -3.42 17.80 18.57
N PRO A 172 -4.11 18.48 19.49
CA PRO A 172 -3.90 18.28 20.92
C PRO A 172 -4.04 16.82 21.37
N TYR A 173 -4.85 16.03 20.67
CA TYR A 173 -5.01 14.61 20.95
C TYR A 173 -3.77 13.80 20.53
N TYR A 174 -3.32 13.97 19.27
CA TYR A 174 -2.18 13.23 18.75
C TYR A 174 -0.85 13.71 19.33
N ASP A 175 -0.77 15.00 19.68
CA ASP A 175 0.42 15.58 20.31
C ASP A 175 0.61 15.10 21.76
N ALA A 176 -0.44 14.52 22.37
CA ALA A 176 -0.42 13.99 23.74
C ALA A 176 -0.15 12.47 23.82
N LEU A 177 -0.07 11.76 22.68
CA LEU A 177 0.25 10.34 22.61
C LEU A 177 1.76 10.11 22.64
#